data_6cc69f4bd6a3e59771781e48e7864d29
#
_entry.id   6cc69f4bd6a3e59771781e48e7864d29
#
_cell.length_a   1.000
_cell.length_b   1.000
_cell.length_c   1.000
_cell.angle_alpha   90.00
_cell.angle_beta   90.00
_cell.angle_gamma   90.00
#
_symmetry.space_group_name_H-M   'P 1'
#
loop_
_entity.id
_entity.type
_entity.pdbx_description
1 polymer ?
#
loop_
_entity_poly.entity_id
_entity_poly.type
_entity_poly.pdbx_seq_one_letter_code
_entity_poly.pdbx_strand_id
1 'polypeptide(L)'
;MKKLVLSVALFSWGCFQAQVSIEGVYLQSGAFFGASKGSIADFQTLAPQSVLLHQDLSAYQSYPFFNLSFPGQSQSLSVGLKLGKIPNATLRLGLMHTNQNNALSTGGSYTESFRIDTLTSSQTGDQFFVDSFSTHSYNATYSQEQLRLDASLIFRYKADKRWSFFGGIGANFGLSYNCVTNIHHHVSPYGDFGGMYMFNDMLFDSGTHEQETFENKGGFGFGVYAPLGIDFQVGKKREFWKPIHLYAELRPGVNINQIAGMGTSFSAGNFSNLGLRFQFK
;
A
#
# COMPACT_ATOMS: atom_id res chain seq x y z
N MET A 1 17.76 -23.16 20.87
CA MET A 1 17.92 -22.01 21.77
C MET A 1 19.38 -21.62 22.04
N LYS A 2 20.31 -22.53 22.45
CA LYS A 2 21.72 -22.17 22.73
C LYS A 2 22.47 -21.51 21.56
N LYS A 3 22.23 -21.91 20.31
CA LYS A 3 22.87 -21.30 19.12
C LYS A 3 22.37 -19.88 18.83
N LEU A 4 21.09 -19.58 19.13
CA LEU A 4 20.52 -18.24 18.96
C LEU A 4 21.08 -17.24 19.96
N VAL A 5 21.25 -17.68 21.23
CA VAL A 5 21.85 -16.86 22.29
C VAL A 5 23.32 -16.57 22.00
N LEU A 6 24.07 -17.54 21.46
CA LEU A 6 25.47 -17.34 21.06
C LEU A 6 25.61 -16.34 19.90
N SER A 7 24.70 -16.39 18.91
CA SER A 7 24.70 -15.45 17.79
C SER A 7 24.37 -14.03 18.23
N VAL A 8 23.41 -13.85 19.14
CA VAL A 8 23.07 -12.54 19.72
C VAL A 8 24.22 -12.01 20.59
N ALA A 9 24.90 -12.87 21.38
CA ALA A 9 26.05 -12.48 22.18
C ALA A 9 27.27 -12.09 21.32
N LEU A 10 27.53 -12.80 20.23
CA LEU A 10 28.61 -12.45 19.28
C LEU A 10 28.31 -11.15 18.54
N PHE A 11 27.03 -10.89 18.19
CA PHE A 11 26.63 -9.65 17.55
C PHE A 11 26.74 -8.46 18.51
N SER A 12 26.33 -8.63 19.78
CA SER A 12 26.50 -7.60 20.81
C SER A 12 27.97 -7.29 21.10
N TRP A 13 28.83 -8.30 21.14
CA TRP A 13 30.28 -8.09 21.39
C TRP A 13 30.98 -7.39 20.23
N GLY A 14 30.61 -7.68 18.99
CA GLY A 14 31.07 -6.94 17.80
C GLY A 14 30.66 -5.47 17.79
N CYS A 15 29.48 -5.13 18.30
CA CYS A 15 29.01 -3.75 18.43
C CYS A 15 29.73 -2.96 19.52
N PHE A 16 30.21 -3.60 20.60
CA PHE A 16 30.97 -2.92 21.69
C PHE A 16 32.37 -2.44 21.28
N GLN A 17 32.97 -3.04 20.26
CA GLN A 17 34.28 -2.60 19.75
C GLN A 17 34.18 -1.52 18.64
N ALA A 18 33.01 -1.31 18.07
CA ALA A 18 32.79 -0.20 17.16
C ALA A 18 32.50 1.07 18.01
N GLN A 19 33.29 2.13 17.84
CA GLN A 19 32.95 3.45 18.38
C GLN A 19 31.64 3.91 17.68
N VAL A 20 30.51 3.49 18.23
CA VAL A 20 29.18 3.85 17.73
C VAL A 20 28.71 5.07 18.51
N SER A 21 28.47 6.16 17.84
CA SER A 21 27.86 7.36 18.43
C SER A 21 26.47 7.61 17.80
N ILE A 22 25.56 8.12 18.61
CA ILE A 22 24.24 8.52 18.10
C ILE A 22 24.46 9.77 17.22
N GLU A 23 24.11 9.67 15.95
CA GLU A 23 24.17 10.79 15.00
C GLU A 23 22.94 11.68 15.13
N GLY A 24 21.76 11.10 15.33
CA GLY A 24 20.52 11.86 15.41
C GLY A 24 19.28 11.00 15.43
N VAL A 25 18.14 11.68 15.48
CA VAL A 25 16.79 11.08 15.42
C VAL A 25 16.11 11.52 14.14
N TYR A 26 15.39 10.61 13.52
CA TYR A 26 14.68 10.78 12.27
C TYR A 26 13.19 10.55 12.50
N LEU A 27 12.38 11.52 12.14
CA LEU A 27 10.93 11.44 12.08
C LEU A 27 10.53 11.55 10.61
N GLN A 28 9.69 10.66 10.13
CA GLN A 28 9.20 10.73 8.76
C GLN A 28 7.75 10.28 8.66
N SER A 29 7.08 10.86 7.68
CA SER A 29 5.72 10.49 7.28
C SER A 29 5.63 10.55 5.77
N GLY A 30 4.79 9.71 5.20
CA GLY A 30 4.63 9.66 3.75
C GLY A 30 3.64 8.63 3.28
N ALA A 31 3.75 8.31 1.99
CA ALA A 31 2.91 7.35 1.31
C ALA A 31 3.66 6.05 1.05
N PHE A 32 2.93 4.94 1.13
CA PHE A 32 3.38 3.63 0.73
C PHE A 32 2.60 3.17 -0.49
N PHE A 33 3.30 2.80 -1.55
CA PHE A 33 2.75 2.25 -2.78
C PHE A 33 3.20 0.81 -2.89
N GLY A 34 2.28 -0.13 -2.82
CA GLY A 34 2.58 -1.56 -2.92
C GLY A 34 1.30 -2.34 -2.72
N ALA A 35 0.65 -2.71 -3.81
CA ALA A 35 -0.50 -3.60 -3.82
C ALA A 35 -0.16 -4.85 -4.62
N SER A 36 -0.82 -5.95 -4.27
CA SER A 36 -0.79 -7.19 -5.03
C SER A 36 -2.16 -7.42 -5.66
N LYS A 37 -2.17 -8.02 -6.85
CA LYS A 37 -3.40 -8.51 -7.45
C LYS A 37 -3.76 -9.84 -6.78
N GLY A 38 -5.00 -9.94 -6.25
CA GLY A 38 -5.58 -11.18 -5.77
C GLY A 38 -6.42 -11.86 -6.84
N SER A 39 -6.68 -13.14 -6.64
CA SER A 39 -7.71 -13.90 -7.35
C SER A 39 -8.99 -14.01 -6.51
N ILE A 40 -10.10 -14.35 -7.14
CA ILE A 40 -11.34 -14.67 -6.41
C ILE A 40 -11.11 -15.78 -5.38
N ALA A 41 -10.35 -16.82 -5.75
CA ALA A 41 -10.01 -17.94 -4.86
C ALA A 41 -9.25 -17.49 -3.60
N ASP A 42 -8.35 -16.50 -3.73
CA ASP A 42 -7.64 -15.93 -2.58
C ASP A 42 -8.64 -15.27 -1.62
N PHE A 43 -9.59 -14.50 -2.16
CA PHE A 43 -10.62 -13.84 -1.36
C PHE A 43 -11.65 -14.82 -0.76
N GLN A 44 -11.99 -15.90 -1.46
CA GLN A 44 -12.80 -17.00 -0.89
C GLN A 44 -12.09 -17.65 0.30
N THR A 45 -10.76 -17.72 0.27
CA THR A 45 -9.97 -18.23 1.40
C THR A 45 -9.94 -17.24 2.58
N LEU A 46 -9.87 -15.92 2.29
CA LEU A 46 -9.87 -14.87 3.31
C LEU A 46 -11.26 -14.64 3.91
N ALA A 47 -12.30 -14.88 3.15
CA ALA A 47 -13.70 -14.69 3.54
C ALA A 47 -14.57 -15.94 3.18
N PRO A 48 -14.33 -17.11 3.81
CA PRO A 48 -15.00 -18.36 3.44
C PRO A 48 -16.52 -18.36 3.70
N GLN A 49 -17.00 -17.41 4.48
CA GLN A 49 -18.43 -17.24 4.78
C GLN A 49 -19.12 -16.20 3.90
N SER A 50 -18.40 -15.61 2.94
CA SER A 50 -18.96 -14.60 2.04
C SER A 50 -20.00 -15.22 1.10
N VAL A 51 -21.23 -14.70 1.13
CA VAL A 51 -22.27 -15.08 0.20
C VAL A 51 -21.98 -14.51 -1.19
N LEU A 52 -21.46 -13.28 -1.26
CA LEU A 52 -21.17 -12.58 -2.50
C LEU A 52 -20.08 -13.27 -3.33
N LEU A 53 -19.04 -13.83 -2.69
CA LEU A 53 -17.95 -14.52 -3.39
C LEU A 53 -18.28 -15.96 -3.81
N HIS A 54 -19.37 -16.54 -3.31
CA HIS A 54 -19.83 -17.89 -3.68
C HIS A 54 -20.94 -17.88 -4.74
N GLN A 55 -21.33 -16.71 -5.23
CA GLN A 55 -22.18 -16.56 -6.41
C GLN A 55 -21.45 -16.99 -7.67
N ASP A 56 -22.18 -17.21 -8.75
CA ASP A 56 -21.56 -17.46 -10.06
C ASP A 56 -20.93 -16.17 -10.62
N LEU A 57 -19.62 -16.08 -10.54
CA LEU A 57 -18.83 -14.94 -11.04
C LEU A 57 -18.25 -15.20 -12.44
N SER A 58 -18.67 -16.26 -13.14
CA SER A 58 -18.10 -16.64 -14.44
C SER A 58 -18.33 -15.61 -15.54
N ALA A 59 -19.43 -14.85 -15.46
CA ALA A 59 -19.75 -13.77 -16.40
C ALA A 59 -18.91 -12.50 -16.21
N TYR A 60 -18.29 -12.34 -15.04
CA TYR A 60 -17.54 -11.11 -14.72
C TYR A 60 -16.19 -11.07 -15.42
N GLN A 61 -15.95 -10.02 -16.16
CA GLN A 61 -14.65 -9.75 -16.76
C GLN A 61 -13.77 -8.96 -15.78
N SER A 62 -12.58 -9.48 -15.51
CA SER A 62 -11.62 -8.81 -14.62
C SER A 62 -11.24 -7.42 -15.17
N TYR A 63 -11.20 -6.44 -14.30
CA TYR A 63 -10.69 -5.12 -14.65
C TYR A 63 -9.20 -5.18 -14.98
N PRO A 64 -8.78 -4.75 -16.19
CA PRO A 64 -7.37 -4.81 -16.59
C PRO A 64 -6.48 -3.86 -15.77
N PHE A 65 -7.05 -2.79 -15.18
CA PHE A 65 -6.34 -1.72 -14.47
C PHE A 65 -6.64 -1.67 -12.97
N PHE A 66 -7.23 -2.72 -12.38
CA PHE A 66 -7.62 -2.73 -10.97
C PHE A 66 -6.43 -2.67 -9.99
N ASN A 67 -5.20 -2.66 -10.50
CA ASN A 67 -3.96 -2.51 -9.72
C ASN A 67 -3.57 -1.06 -9.40
N LEU A 68 -4.47 -0.08 -9.54
CA LEU A 68 -4.22 1.25 -9.01
C LEU A 68 -4.19 1.15 -7.49
N SER A 69 -3.00 0.93 -6.96
CA SER A 69 -2.77 0.93 -5.53
C SER A 69 -3.06 2.33 -5.01
N PHE A 70 -4.14 2.45 -4.25
CA PHE A 70 -4.32 3.64 -3.42
C PHE A 70 -3.14 3.69 -2.45
N PRO A 71 -2.47 4.84 -2.33
CA PRO A 71 -1.33 4.95 -1.44
C PRO A 71 -1.78 4.68 0.00
N GLY A 72 -1.11 3.73 0.63
CA GLY A 72 -1.17 3.58 2.07
C GLY A 72 -0.38 4.70 2.74
N GLN A 73 -0.52 4.82 4.04
CA GLN A 73 0.25 5.77 4.85
C GLN A 73 1.44 5.06 5.50
N SER A 74 2.53 5.79 5.67
CA SER A 74 3.69 5.33 6.43
C SER A 74 4.16 6.42 7.40
N GLN A 75 4.49 6.01 8.62
CA GLN A 75 5.07 6.87 9.64
C GLN A 75 6.22 6.13 10.31
N SER A 76 7.36 6.77 10.53
CA SER A 76 8.44 6.11 11.24
C SER A 76 9.25 7.05 12.12
N LEU A 77 9.79 6.43 13.17
CA LEU A 77 10.75 7.01 14.10
C LEU A 77 11.99 6.14 14.08
N SER A 78 13.17 6.72 13.83
CA SER A 78 14.41 5.98 13.85
C SER A 78 15.56 6.76 14.44
N VAL A 79 16.56 6.04 14.96
CA VAL A 79 17.82 6.56 15.49
C VAL A 79 18.92 6.25 14.50
N GLY A 80 19.70 7.24 14.14
CA GLY A 80 20.90 7.11 13.33
C GLY A 80 22.13 6.90 14.20
N LEU A 81 22.89 5.86 13.89
CA LEU A 81 24.13 5.49 14.54
C LEU A 81 25.29 5.74 13.56
N LYS A 82 26.21 6.59 13.91
CA LYS A 82 27.40 6.85 13.12
C LYS A 82 28.39 5.70 13.29
N LEU A 83 28.86 5.16 12.18
CA LEU A 83 29.87 4.10 12.17
C LEU A 83 31.26 4.72 12.08
N GLY A 84 31.99 4.73 13.18
CA GLY A 84 33.27 5.45 13.30
C GLY A 84 34.36 5.08 12.28
N LYS A 85 34.31 3.86 11.73
CA LYS A 85 35.29 3.36 10.74
C LYS A 85 34.93 3.67 9.29
N ILE A 86 33.67 4.05 9.01
CA ILE A 86 33.18 4.28 7.64
C ILE A 86 32.71 5.73 7.55
N PRO A 87 33.46 6.60 6.87
CA PRO A 87 33.10 8.01 6.76
C PRO A 87 31.75 8.16 6.03
N ASN A 88 30.93 9.09 6.51
CA ASN A 88 29.61 9.42 5.95
C ASN A 88 28.57 8.28 5.95
N ALA A 89 28.82 7.18 6.66
CA ALA A 89 27.90 6.07 6.82
C ALA A 89 27.12 6.18 8.14
N THR A 90 25.82 5.96 8.06
CA THR A 90 24.89 5.95 9.18
C THR A 90 24.08 4.67 9.14
N LEU A 91 24.11 3.89 10.21
CA LEU A 91 23.15 2.81 10.43
C LEU A 91 21.91 3.42 11.09
N ARG A 92 20.78 3.34 10.43
CA ARG A 92 19.49 3.84 10.93
C ARG A 92 18.66 2.65 11.38
N LEU A 93 18.19 2.68 12.64
CA LEU A 93 17.35 1.65 13.25
C LEU A 93 16.08 2.30 13.79
N GLY A 94 14.93 1.73 13.53
CA GLY A 94 13.68 2.35 13.94
C GLY A 94 12.46 1.46 13.89
N LEU A 95 11.34 2.09 14.21
CA LEU A 95 10.00 1.55 14.12
C LEU A 95 9.25 2.30 13.01
N MET A 96 8.51 1.56 12.21
CA MET A 96 7.67 2.08 11.16
C MET A 96 6.27 1.48 11.26
N HIS A 97 5.28 2.34 11.27
CA HIS A 97 3.87 1.98 11.12
C HIS A 97 3.45 2.20 9.68
N THR A 98 2.74 1.24 9.11
CA THR A 98 2.14 1.36 7.78
C THR A 98 0.68 0.96 7.82
N ASN A 99 -0.15 1.74 7.14
CA ASN A 99 -1.55 1.41 6.89
C ASN A 99 -1.73 1.22 5.38
N GLN A 100 -2.20 0.05 4.98
CA GLN A 100 -2.44 -0.33 3.59
C GLN A 100 -3.92 -0.63 3.39
N ASN A 101 -4.65 0.28 2.77
CA ASN A 101 -6.09 0.11 2.52
C ASN A 101 -6.39 -0.93 1.44
N ASN A 102 -5.43 -1.21 0.53
CA ASN A 102 -5.55 -2.17 -0.55
C ASN A 102 -4.26 -2.97 -0.69
N ALA A 103 -3.93 -3.81 0.30
CA ALA A 103 -2.75 -4.67 0.22
C ALA A 103 -2.93 -5.77 -0.83
N LEU A 104 -4.17 -6.22 -1.01
CA LEU A 104 -4.62 -7.16 -2.05
C LEU A 104 -5.95 -6.67 -2.59
N SER A 105 -6.18 -6.77 -3.90
CA SER A 105 -7.46 -6.42 -4.51
C SER A 105 -7.78 -7.27 -5.74
N THR A 106 -9.06 -7.48 -5.96
CA THR A 106 -9.60 -8.07 -7.19
C THR A 106 -10.95 -7.44 -7.51
N GLY A 107 -11.35 -7.48 -8.76
CA GLY A 107 -12.66 -6.97 -9.16
C GLY A 107 -12.97 -7.28 -10.62
N GLY A 108 -14.24 -7.16 -10.96
CA GLY A 108 -14.73 -7.37 -12.30
C GLY A 108 -16.14 -6.82 -12.49
N SER A 109 -16.57 -6.75 -13.74
CA SER A 109 -17.93 -6.37 -14.09
C SER A 109 -18.44 -7.11 -15.32
N TYR A 110 -19.75 -7.17 -15.44
CA TYR A 110 -20.44 -7.53 -16.67
C TYR A 110 -21.67 -6.66 -16.83
N THR A 111 -22.18 -6.56 -18.06
CA THR A 111 -23.38 -5.79 -18.38
C THR A 111 -24.39 -6.72 -19.04
N GLU A 112 -25.60 -6.71 -18.50
CA GLU A 112 -26.76 -7.34 -19.12
C GLU A 112 -27.58 -6.31 -19.88
N SER A 113 -28.23 -6.74 -20.95
CA SER A 113 -29.16 -5.89 -21.71
C SER A 113 -30.52 -6.56 -21.79
N PHE A 114 -31.57 -5.81 -21.55
CA PHE A 114 -32.97 -6.25 -21.69
C PHE A 114 -33.70 -5.32 -22.62
N ARG A 115 -34.44 -5.87 -23.55
CA ARG A 115 -35.36 -5.07 -24.35
C ARG A 115 -36.60 -4.76 -23.52
N ILE A 116 -36.85 -3.45 -23.26
CA ILE A 116 -38.02 -3.00 -22.52
C ILE A 116 -39.18 -2.84 -23.44
N ASP A 117 -38.98 -2.22 -24.65
CA ASP A 117 -40.03 -1.86 -25.57
C ASP A 117 -39.54 -1.82 -27.02
N THR A 118 -40.48 -1.86 -27.97
CA THR A 118 -40.24 -1.67 -29.39
C THR A 118 -41.24 -0.68 -29.91
N LEU A 119 -40.76 0.53 -30.17
CA LEU A 119 -41.57 1.61 -30.73
C LEU A 119 -41.62 1.49 -32.25
N THR A 120 -42.81 1.47 -32.83
CA THR A 120 -42.95 1.46 -34.29
C THR A 120 -43.46 2.80 -34.77
N SER A 121 -42.76 3.39 -35.73
CA SER A 121 -43.20 4.64 -36.38
C SER A 121 -44.49 4.39 -37.17
N SER A 122 -45.54 5.13 -36.85
CA SER A 122 -46.79 5.05 -37.58
C SER A 122 -46.71 5.63 -38.99
N GLN A 123 -45.65 6.35 -39.31
CA GLN A 123 -45.47 6.98 -40.64
C GLN A 123 -44.60 6.15 -41.56
N THR A 124 -43.50 5.57 -41.05
CA THR A 124 -42.52 4.86 -41.87
C THR A 124 -42.55 3.35 -41.65
N GLY A 125 -43.12 2.89 -40.54
CA GLY A 125 -43.07 1.46 -40.13
C GLY A 125 -41.73 1.07 -39.49
N ASP A 126 -40.81 2.00 -39.33
CA ASP A 126 -39.49 1.73 -38.71
C ASP A 126 -39.64 1.38 -37.23
N GLN A 127 -38.83 0.41 -36.79
CA GLN A 127 -38.81 -0.03 -35.40
C GLN A 127 -37.61 0.60 -34.66
N PHE A 128 -37.90 1.17 -33.49
CA PHE A 128 -36.89 1.69 -32.54
C PHE A 128 -36.95 0.81 -31.29
N PHE A 129 -35.79 0.31 -30.91
CA PHE A 129 -35.69 -0.52 -29.73
C PHE A 129 -35.33 0.32 -28.52
N VAL A 130 -36.02 0.07 -27.42
CA VAL A 130 -35.72 0.67 -26.12
C VAL A 130 -35.12 -0.44 -25.26
N ASP A 131 -33.78 -0.36 -25.04
CA ASP A 131 -33.07 -1.35 -24.25
C ASP A 131 -32.68 -0.76 -22.89
N SER A 132 -32.83 -1.55 -21.83
CA SER A 132 -32.28 -1.26 -20.52
C SER A 132 -31.04 -2.10 -20.31
N PHE A 133 -30.07 -1.53 -19.65
CA PHE A 133 -28.82 -2.19 -19.29
C PHE A 133 -28.67 -2.21 -17.79
N SER A 134 -28.06 -3.28 -17.27
CA SER A 134 -27.69 -3.38 -15.88
C SER A 134 -26.24 -3.80 -15.78
N THR A 135 -25.40 -2.93 -15.21
CA THR A 135 -23.99 -3.25 -14.96
C THR A 135 -23.82 -3.77 -13.56
N HIS A 136 -23.38 -5.00 -13.46
CA HIS A 136 -23.01 -5.68 -12.24
C HIS A 136 -21.52 -5.58 -12.05
N SER A 137 -21.08 -5.15 -10.87
CA SER A 137 -19.66 -5.06 -10.52
C SER A 137 -19.41 -5.63 -9.14
N TYR A 138 -18.33 -6.36 -9.00
CA TYR A 138 -17.82 -6.74 -7.69
C TYR A 138 -16.41 -6.18 -7.48
N ASN A 139 -16.10 -5.91 -6.22
CA ASN A 139 -14.78 -5.49 -5.77
C ASN A 139 -14.48 -6.14 -4.43
N ALA A 140 -13.36 -6.83 -4.34
CA ALA A 140 -12.87 -7.38 -3.08
C ALA A 140 -11.50 -6.78 -2.76
N THR A 141 -11.35 -6.27 -1.54
CA THR A 141 -10.12 -5.62 -1.06
C THR A 141 -9.74 -6.20 0.30
N TYR A 142 -8.44 -6.39 0.49
CA TYR A 142 -7.85 -6.73 1.78
C TYR A 142 -6.99 -5.59 2.26
N SER A 143 -7.28 -5.10 3.44
CA SER A 143 -6.56 -4.03 4.12
C SER A 143 -5.84 -4.57 5.35
N GLN A 144 -4.71 -3.93 5.71
CA GLN A 144 -3.93 -4.29 6.89
C GLN A 144 -3.15 -3.10 7.42
N GLU A 145 -2.92 -3.09 8.71
CA GLU A 145 -1.92 -2.26 9.35
C GLU A 145 -0.70 -3.11 9.74
N GLN A 146 0.49 -2.53 9.69
CA GLN A 146 1.71 -3.23 10.11
C GLN A 146 2.57 -2.34 10.98
N LEU A 147 3.09 -2.94 12.06
CA LEU A 147 4.19 -2.38 12.84
C LEU A 147 5.47 -3.09 12.42
N ARG A 148 6.45 -2.33 11.90
CA ARG A 148 7.70 -2.85 11.33
C ARG A 148 8.91 -2.37 12.10
N LEU A 149 9.86 -3.27 12.33
CA LEU A 149 11.24 -2.94 12.64
C LEU A 149 11.95 -2.57 11.34
N ASP A 150 12.61 -1.43 11.30
CA ASP A 150 13.30 -0.90 10.13
C ASP A 150 14.79 -0.72 10.40
N ALA A 151 15.62 -1.22 9.50
CA ALA A 151 17.07 -1.07 9.56
C ALA A 151 17.60 -0.66 8.18
N SER A 152 18.40 0.42 8.12
CA SER A 152 19.03 0.84 6.87
C SER A 152 20.43 1.40 7.07
N LEU A 153 21.32 1.01 6.17
CA LEU A 153 22.66 1.59 6.07
C LEU A 153 22.63 2.64 4.95
N ILE A 154 22.84 3.90 5.32
CA ILE A 154 22.84 5.03 4.40
C ILE A 154 24.22 5.68 4.31
N PHE A 155 24.58 6.07 3.11
CA PHE A 155 25.81 6.80 2.79
C PHE A 155 25.44 8.21 2.31
N ARG A 156 26.05 9.24 2.90
CA ARG A 156 25.81 10.64 2.53
C ARG A 156 26.93 11.20 1.69
N TYR A 157 26.54 11.81 0.58
CA TYR A 157 27.43 12.63 -0.23
C TYR A 157 27.30 14.08 0.20
N LYS A 158 28.45 14.77 0.40
CA LYS A 158 28.50 16.17 0.87
C LYS A 158 27.77 16.39 2.20
N ALA A 159 27.99 15.53 3.18
CA ALA A 159 27.33 15.56 4.48
C ALA A 159 27.55 16.88 5.26
N ASP A 160 28.63 17.62 4.97
CA ASP A 160 29.00 18.92 5.55
C ASP A 160 28.34 20.15 4.88
N LYS A 161 27.65 19.92 3.76
CA LYS A 161 27.01 21.00 3.01
C LYS A 161 25.54 21.17 3.45
N ARG A 162 24.94 22.30 3.09
CA ARG A 162 23.53 22.61 3.36
C ARG A 162 22.60 21.63 2.66
N TRP A 163 22.97 21.22 1.45
CA TRP A 163 22.33 20.17 0.69
C TRP A 163 23.23 18.95 0.65
N SER A 164 22.70 17.81 1.03
CA SER A 164 23.37 16.54 0.90
C SER A 164 22.45 15.52 0.24
N PHE A 165 23.03 14.58 -0.46
CA PHE A 165 22.32 13.44 -1.06
C PHE A 165 22.69 12.20 -0.29
N PHE A 166 21.78 11.27 -0.20
CA PHE A 166 22.08 9.99 0.42
C PHE A 166 21.45 8.83 -0.35
N GLY A 167 22.07 7.69 -0.23
CA GLY A 167 21.58 6.42 -0.75
C GLY A 167 22.09 5.28 0.09
N GLY A 168 21.52 4.11 -0.09
CA GLY A 168 21.90 2.96 0.72
C GLY A 168 21.10 1.72 0.47
N ILE A 169 21.08 0.86 1.48
CA ILE A 169 20.31 -0.39 1.50
C ILE A 169 19.60 -0.52 2.85
N GLY A 170 18.39 -1.07 2.84
CA GLY A 170 17.63 -1.30 4.05
C GLY A 170 16.77 -2.56 3.97
N ALA A 171 16.35 -2.99 5.13
CA ALA A 171 15.40 -4.08 5.30
C ALA A 171 14.44 -3.76 6.44
N ASN A 172 13.25 -4.28 6.34
CA ASN A 172 12.27 -4.18 7.41
C ASN A 172 11.57 -5.53 7.63
N PHE A 173 11.11 -5.74 8.86
CA PHE A 173 10.30 -6.88 9.25
C PHE A 173 9.15 -6.37 10.11
N GLY A 174 7.93 -6.81 9.84
CA GLY A 174 6.75 -6.35 10.56
C GLY A 174 5.71 -7.41 10.80
N LEU A 175 4.83 -7.09 11.75
CA LEU A 175 3.64 -7.87 12.08
C LEU A 175 2.42 -7.09 11.64
N SER A 176 1.49 -7.81 10.98
CA SER A 176 0.21 -7.24 10.53
C SER A 176 -0.85 -7.41 11.62
N TYR A 177 -1.68 -6.40 11.75
CA TYR A 177 -2.85 -6.36 12.62
C TYR A 177 -3.95 -5.54 11.94
N ASN A 178 -5.15 -5.47 12.51
CA ASN A 178 -6.32 -4.82 11.91
C ASN A 178 -6.53 -5.24 10.46
N CYS A 179 -6.47 -6.56 10.24
CA CYS A 179 -6.60 -7.14 8.91
C CYS A 179 -8.07 -7.33 8.58
N VAL A 180 -8.54 -6.71 7.48
CA VAL A 180 -9.96 -6.72 7.10
C VAL A 180 -10.10 -7.00 5.61
N THR A 181 -11.02 -7.88 5.27
CA THR A 181 -11.48 -8.12 3.90
C THR A 181 -12.84 -7.45 3.70
N ASN A 182 -12.94 -6.56 2.72
CA ASN A 182 -14.18 -5.94 2.29
C ASN A 182 -14.56 -6.44 0.91
N ILE A 183 -15.80 -6.81 0.74
CA ILE A 183 -16.38 -7.29 -0.51
C ILE A 183 -17.57 -6.41 -0.82
N HIS A 184 -17.60 -5.85 -2.01
CA HIS A 184 -18.68 -5.00 -2.50
C HIS A 184 -19.23 -5.58 -3.77
N HIS A 185 -20.54 -5.65 -3.86
CA HIS A 185 -21.27 -5.92 -5.07
C HIS A 185 -22.20 -4.73 -5.37
N HIS A 186 -22.15 -4.24 -6.58
CA HIS A 186 -22.93 -3.08 -7.02
C HIS A 186 -23.62 -3.38 -8.34
N VAL A 187 -24.90 -3.08 -8.39
CA VAL A 187 -25.71 -3.17 -9.61
C VAL A 187 -26.15 -1.78 -9.98
N SER A 188 -25.78 -1.32 -11.16
CA SER A 188 -26.11 0.02 -11.68
C SER A 188 -26.96 -0.13 -12.93
N PRO A 189 -28.28 0.14 -12.86
CA PRO A 189 -29.14 0.16 -14.03
C PRO A 189 -28.95 1.47 -14.81
N TYR A 190 -29.01 1.40 -16.14
CA TYR A 190 -29.06 2.56 -17.02
C TYR A 190 -29.87 2.22 -18.29
N GLY A 191 -30.44 3.25 -18.95
CA GLY A 191 -31.21 3.06 -20.17
C GLY A 191 -30.52 3.67 -21.39
N ASP A 192 -30.68 3.02 -22.54
CA ASP A 192 -30.34 3.57 -23.84
C ASP A 192 -31.62 3.86 -24.63
N PHE A 193 -31.84 5.12 -24.96
CA PHE A 193 -32.93 5.61 -25.80
C PHE A 193 -32.35 6.11 -27.12
N GLY A 194 -32.13 5.20 -28.05
CA GLY A 194 -31.72 5.56 -29.41
C GLY A 194 -30.33 6.18 -29.50
N GLY A 195 -29.39 5.72 -28.72
CA GLY A 195 -28.00 6.19 -28.68
C GLY A 195 -27.76 7.35 -27.69
N MET A 196 -28.75 7.77 -26.93
CA MET A 196 -28.60 8.72 -25.86
C MET A 196 -28.55 7.99 -24.51
N TYR A 197 -27.36 7.80 -23.97
CA TYR A 197 -27.18 7.21 -22.64
C TYR A 197 -27.74 8.15 -21.58
N MET A 198 -28.85 7.77 -20.99
CA MET A 198 -29.41 8.51 -19.86
C MET A 198 -28.97 7.84 -18.55
N PHE A 199 -27.97 8.40 -17.91
CA PHE A 199 -27.74 8.17 -16.48
C PHE A 199 -28.85 8.91 -15.73
N ASN A 200 -29.94 8.21 -15.41
CA ASN A 200 -31.06 8.91 -14.83
C ASN A 200 -31.51 8.25 -13.54
N ASP A 201 -31.03 8.82 -12.43
CA ASP A 201 -31.56 8.52 -11.09
C ASP A 201 -33.07 8.77 -10.95
N MET A 202 -33.70 9.42 -11.93
CA MET A 202 -35.12 9.71 -11.88
C MET A 202 -36.03 8.63 -12.51
N LEU A 203 -35.50 7.76 -13.38
CA LEU A 203 -36.30 6.77 -14.09
C LEU A 203 -35.98 5.32 -13.72
N PHE A 204 -34.83 5.07 -13.13
CA PHE A 204 -34.40 3.75 -12.71
C PHE A 204 -34.15 3.76 -11.20
N ASP A 205 -34.60 2.71 -10.54
CA ASP A 205 -34.37 2.48 -9.12
C ASP A 205 -32.87 2.64 -8.79
N SER A 206 -32.57 3.31 -7.70
CA SER A 206 -31.20 3.47 -7.21
C SER A 206 -30.57 2.09 -7.12
N GLY A 207 -29.48 1.86 -7.85
CA GLY A 207 -28.81 0.57 -7.93
C GLY A 207 -28.59 -0.07 -6.56
N THR A 208 -28.61 -1.38 -6.51
CA THR A 208 -28.38 -2.12 -5.25
C THR A 208 -26.90 -2.12 -4.92
N HIS A 209 -26.60 -1.90 -3.66
CA HIS A 209 -25.24 -1.99 -3.12
C HIS A 209 -25.24 -2.98 -1.95
N GLU A 210 -24.49 -4.04 -2.09
CA GLU A 210 -24.29 -5.05 -1.05
C GLU A 210 -22.84 -5.04 -0.61
N GLN A 211 -22.62 -5.13 0.70
CA GLN A 211 -21.29 -5.12 1.28
C GLN A 211 -21.18 -6.18 2.37
N GLU A 212 -20.06 -6.89 2.35
CA GLU A 212 -19.65 -7.81 3.41
C GLU A 212 -18.27 -7.42 3.92
N THR A 213 -18.07 -7.58 5.24
CA THR A 213 -16.79 -7.25 5.89
C THR A 213 -16.38 -8.40 6.81
N PHE A 214 -15.14 -8.85 6.69
CA PHE A 214 -14.60 -9.98 7.46
C PHE A 214 -13.28 -9.58 8.12
N GLU A 215 -13.19 -9.85 9.42
CA GLU A 215 -11.92 -9.72 10.15
C GLU A 215 -11.01 -10.91 9.85
N ASN A 216 -9.75 -10.64 9.58
CA ASN A 216 -8.77 -11.65 9.28
C ASN A 216 -7.66 -11.70 10.35
N LYS A 217 -7.02 -12.85 10.46
CA LYS A 217 -5.86 -13.00 11.34
C LYS A 217 -4.67 -12.21 10.79
N GLY A 218 -3.90 -11.62 11.69
CA GLY A 218 -2.66 -10.96 11.34
C GLY A 218 -1.62 -11.92 10.75
N GLY A 219 -0.73 -11.37 9.95
CA GLY A 219 0.39 -12.05 9.34
C GLY A 219 1.71 -11.37 9.67
N PHE A 220 2.72 -11.61 8.86
CA PHE A 220 3.98 -10.90 8.95
C PHE A 220 4.47 -10.46 7.57
N GLY A 221 5.29 -9.42 7.55
CA GLY A 221 5.89 -8.91 6.34
C GLY A 221 7.40 -8.73 6.46
N PHE A 222 8.09 -8.93 5.36
CA PHE A 222 9.52 -8.65 5.23
C PHE A 222 9.74 -7.83 3.96
N GLY A 223 10.60 -6.83 4.02
CA GLY A 223 10.94 -6.02 2.86
C GLY A 223 12.42 -5.70 2.78
N VAL A 224 12.93 -5.59 1.56
CA VAL A 224 14.25 -5.05 1.26
C VAL A 224 14.08 -3.88 0.29
N TYR A 225 14.85 -2.82 0.52
CA TYR A 225 14.70 -1.57 -0.23
C TYR A 225 16.01 -0.80 -0.36
N ALA A 226 16.06 0.11 -1.33
CA ALA A 226 17.16 1.05 -1.50
C ALA A 226 16.69 2.46 -1.12
N PRO A 227 17.09 3.02 0.05
CA PRO A 227 16.77 4.39 0.39
C PRO A 227 17.58 5.35 -0.48
N LEU A 228 16.91 6.31 -1.10
CA LEU A 228 17.49 7.37 -1.92
C LEU A 228 16.86 8.70 -1.49
N GLY A 229 17.66 9.71 -1.22
CA GLY A 229 17.08 10.96 -0.75
C GLY A 229 17.97 12.18 -0.78
N ILE A 230 17.35 13.29 -0.44
CA ILE A 230 17.95 14.60 -0.34
C ILE A 230 17.72 15.12 1.08
N ASP A 231 18.75 15.67 1.69
CA ASP A 231 18.74 16.22 3.04
C ASP A 231 19.12 17.70 2.96
N PHE A 232 18.36 18.55 3.62
CA PHE A 232 18.53 20.00 3.64
C PHE A 232 18.66 20.52 5.07
N GLN A 233 19.80 21.09 5.41
CA GLN A 233 20.04 21.74 6.68
C GLN A 233 19.29 23.08 6.76
N VAL A 234 18.35 23.22 7.69
CA VAL A 234 17.46 24.39 7.82
C VAL A 234 18.25 25.66 8.09
N GLY A 235 19.24 25.63 8.98
CA GLY A 235 20.02 26.79 9.33
C GLY A 235 21.50 26.52 9.53
N LYS A 236 22.34 27.53 9.18
CA LYS A 236 23.79 27.47 9.38
C LYS A 236 24.30 28.43 10.44
N LYS A 237 23.60 29.54 10.66
CA LYS A 237 24.12 30.64 11.49
C LYS A 237 23.72 30.52 12.96
N ARG A 238 22.47 30.17 13.25
CA ARG A 238 21.96 30.09 14.62
C ARG A 238 22.10 28.64 15.13
N GLU A 239 22.67 28.48 16.33
CA GLU A 239 22.90 27.16 16.97
C GLU A 239 21.66 26.30 17.02
N PHE A 240 20.50 26.89 17.32
CA PHE A 240 19.24 26.20 17.38
C PHE A 240 18.81 25.52 16.06
N TRP A 241 19.08 26.13 14.90
CA TRP A 241 18.67 25.62 13.60
C TRP A 241 19.69 24.70 12.93
N LYS A 242 20.94 24.69 13.40
CA LYS A 242 22.02 23.87 12.83
C LYS A 242 21.74 22.36 12.89
N PRO A 243 21.17 21.81 14.00
CA PRO A 243 20.89 20.39 14.09
C PRO A 243 19.63 19.94 13.34
N ILE A 244 18.83 20.87 12.81
CA ILE A 244 17.56 20.56 12.19
C ILE A 244 17.72 20.44 10.68
N HIS A 245 17.33 19.29 10.16
CA HIS A 245 17.34 18.97 8.75
C HIS A 245 15.96 18.55 8.28
N LEU A 246 15.57 19.00 7.09
CA LEU A 246 14.44 18.49 6.32
C LEU A 246 14.99 17.50 5.31
N TYR A 247 14.32 16.39 5.11
CA TYR A 247 14.72 15.45 4.06
C TYR A 247 13.52 14.86 3.33
N ALA A 248 13.75 14.51 2.07
CA ALA A 248 12.85 13.75 1.24
C ALA A 248 13.52 12.42 0.89
N GLU A 249 12.78 11.31 0.99
CA GLU A 249 13.31 9.97 0.78
C GLU A 249 12.35 9.11 -0.03
N LEU A 250 12.89 8.44 -1.03
CA LEU A 250 12.24 7.36 -1.77
C LEU A 250 12.89 6.03 -1.37
N ARG A 251 12.07 5.00 -1.19
CA ARG A 251 12.52 3.64 -0.85
C ARG A 251 11.90 2.63 -1.80
N PRO A 252 12.36 2.57 -3.06
CA PRO A 252 11.97 1.46 -3.95
C PRO A 252 12.47 0.14 -3.37
N GLY A 253 11.62 -0.88 -3.46
CA GLY A 253 11.96 -2.18 -2.90
C GLY A 253 10.96 -3.29 -3.24
N VAL A 254 11.19 -4.42 -2.63
CA VAL A 254 10.33 -5.61 -2.73
C VAL A 254 9.85 -5.99 -1.34
N ASN A 255 8.55 -6.26 -1.22
CA ASN A 255 7.92 -6.72 0.00
C ASN A 255 7.37 -8.13 -0.19
N ILE A 256 7.54 -8.92 0.83
CA ILE A 256 7.00 -10.27 0.97
C ILE A 256 6.06 -10.22 2.18
N ASN A 257 4.79 -10.50 1.97
CA ASN A 257 3.80 -10.53 3.04
C ASN A 257 3.23 -11.93 3.16
N GLN A 258 3.26 -12.48 4.35
CA GLN A 258 2.56 -13.71 4.70
C GLN A 258 1.18 -13.33 5.22
N ILE A 259 0.14 -13.61 4.44
CA ILE A 259 -1.25 -13.37 4.80
C ILE A 259 -1.82 -14.67 5.38
N ALA A 260 -2.38 -14.59 6.60
CA ALA A 260 -2.92 -15.75 7.27
C ALA A 260 -4.09 -16.36 6.47
N GLY A 261 -4.02 -17.65 6.18
CA GLY A 261 -5.00 -18.39 5.37
C GLY A 261 -4.69 -18.41 3.87
N MET A 262 -4.09 -17.38 3.31
CA MET A 262 -3.80 -17.28 1.87
C MET A 262 -2.38 -17.73 1.49
N GLY A 263 -1.39 -17.48 2.39
CA GLY A 263 0.01 -17.80 2.10
C GLY A 263 0.87 -16.57 1.82
N THR A 264 1.87 -16.69 0.95
CA THR A 264 2.88 -15.66 0.70
C THR A 264 2.53 -14.83 -0.53
N SER A 265 2.47 -13.51 -0.37
CA SER A 265 2.28 -12.53 -1.43
C SER A 265 3.56 -11.72 -1.65
N PHE A 266 3.90 -11.47 -2.91
CA PHE A 266 5.04 -10.64 -3.33
C PHE A 266 4.54 -9.36 -3.97
N SER A 267 5.11 -8.23 -3.58
CA SER A 267 4.79 -6.94 -4.20
C SER A 267 6.04 -6.09 -4.39
N ALA A 268 6.16 -5.43 -5.54
CA ALA A 268 7.03 -4.27 -5.64
C ALA A 268 6.43 -3.14 -4.82
N GLY A 269 7.23 -2.47 -4.01
CA GLY A 269 6.77 -1.39 -3.14
C GLY A 269 7.69 -0.19 -3.20
N ASN A 270 7.12 0.98 -2.98
CA ASN A 270 7.87 2.21 -2.84
C ASN A 270 7.29 3.03 -1.69
N PHE A 271 8.17 3.48 -0.79
CA PHE A 271 7.81 4.49 0.21
C PHE A 271 8.32 5.84 -0.27
N SER A 272 7.44 6.84 -0.24
CA SER A 272 7.76 8.23 -0.54
C SER A 272 7.53 9.05 0.71
N ASN A 273 8.60 9.47 1.37
CA ASN A 273 8.53 10.07 2.70
C ASN A 273 9.16 11.46 2.72
N LEU A 274 8.58 12.32 3.52
CA LEU A 274 9.18 13.56 3.99
C LEU A 274 9.49 13.44 5.48
N GLY A 275 10.60 14.02 5.92
CA GLY A 275 11.01 13.85 7.30
C GLY A 275 11.81 15.00 7.87
N LEU A 276 11.96 14.93 9.19
CA LEU A 276 12.80 15.78 10.01
C LEU A 276 13.92 14.92 10.60
N ARG A 277 15.17 15.41 10.51
CA ARG A 277 16.31 14.84 11.20
C ARG A 277 16.84 15.85 12.20
N PHE A 278 16.96 15.41 13.44
CA PHE A 278 17.63 16.14 14.50
C PHE A 278 19.02 15.55 14.71
N GLN A 279 20.06 16.27 14.29
CA GLN A 279 21.44 15.80 14.39
C GLN A 279 22.03 16.16 15.72
N PHE A 280 22.65 15.21 16.40
CA PHE A 280 23.45 15.42 17.61
C PHE A 280 24.91 15.71 17.25
N LYS A 281 25.58 16.49 18.09
CA LYS A 281 27.00 16.80 17.92
C LYS A 281 27.89 15.79 18.64
#